data_73e5e1fe71be268c98b2228ef0e485d0
#
_entry.id   73e5e1fe71be268c98b2228ef0e485d0
#
_cell.length_a   1.000
_cell.length_b   1.000
_cell.length_c   1.000
_cell.angle_alpha   90.00
_cell.angle_beta   90.00
_cell.angle_gamma   90.00
#
_symmetry.space_group_name_H-M   'P 1'
#
loop_
_entity.id
_entity.type
_entity.pdbx_description
1 polymer ?
#
loop_
_entity_poly.entity_id
_entity_poly.type
_entity_poly.pdbx_seq_one_letter_code
_entity_poly.pdbx_strand_id
1 'polypeptide(L)'
;MTPLVQSFVSHFGEMGSRWGINRTVGQIYALLFVTEQQLHADDIGEKLGISRSNVSIGLKELQSWGLVRLSRIPGDRREYFT
;
A
#
# COMPACT_ATOMS: atom_id res chain seq x y z
N MET A 1 2.14 -12.50 4.11
CA MET A 1 3.48 -11.95 3.81
C MET A 1 4.55 -12.82 4.43
N THR A 2 5.70 -12.94 3.77
CA THR A 2 6.84 -13.60 4.35
C THR A 2 7.45 -12.72 5.46
N PRO A 3 8.18 -13.30 6.43
CA PRO A 3 8.85 -12.49 7.45
C PRO A 3 9.80 -11.44 6.87
N LEU A 4 10.48 -11.76 5.78
CA LEU A 4 11.39 -10.82 5.12
C LEU A 4 10.64 -9.61 4.55
N VAL A 5 9.55 -9.84 3.84
CA VAL A 5 8.72 -8.78 3.28
C VAL A 5 8.11 -7.94 4.40
N GLN A 6 7.66 -8.59 5.47
CA GLN A 6 7.09 -7.91 6.62
C GLN A 6 8.11 -6.99 7.30
N SER A 7 9.34 -7.45 7.46
CA SER A 7 10.42 -6.62 7.99
C SER A 7 10.73 -5.44 7.10
N PHE A 8 10.76 -5.63 5.78
CA PHE A 8 10.97 -4.56 4.81
C PHE A 8 9.88 -3.50 4.91
N VAL A 9 8.61 -3.93 4.94
CA VAL A 9 7.47 -3.01 5.02
C VAL A 9 7.52 -2.18 6.31
N SER A 10 7.80 -2.82 7.44
CA SER A 10 7.91 -2.13 8.73
C SER A 10 9.06 -1.13 8.74
N HIS A 11 10.22 -1.55 8.25
CA HIS A 11 11.40 -0.69 8.18
C HIS A 11 11.17 0.53 7.29
N PHE A 12 10.60 0.31 6.11
CA PHE A 12 10.30 1.39 5.18
C PHE A 12 9.29 2.38 5.76
N GLY A 13 8.26 1.88 6.46
CA GLY A 13 7.29 2.73 7.12
C GLY A 13 7.92 3.62 8.18
N GLU A 14 8.85 3.09 8.97
CA GLU A 14 9.58 3.88 9.97
C GLU A 14 10.49 4.92 9.34
N MET A 15 11.22 4.55 8.30
CA MET A 15 12.06 5.51 7.57
C MET A 15 11.22 6.63 6.97
N GLY A 16 10.10 6.29 6.36
CA GLY A 16 9.18 7.28 5.81
C GLY A 16 8.70 8.28 6.85
N SER A 17 8.39 7.80 8.06
CA SER A 17 7.96 8.66 9.16
C SER A 17 9.02 9.68 9.56
N ARG A 18 10.29 9.29 9.53
CA ARG A 18 11.41 10.20 9.82
C ARG A 18 11.55 11.30 8.77
N TRP A 19 11.07 11.06 7.57
CA TRP A 19 11.18 12.00 6.46
C TRP A 19 9.89 12.78 6.23
N GLY A 20 8.94 12.70 7.18
CA GLY A 20 7.68 13.40 7.10
C GLY A 20 6.58 12.66 6.35
N ILE A 21 6.82 11.41 5.94
CA ILE A 21 5.81 10.58 5.31
C ILE A 21 5.07 9.82 6.42
N ASN A 22 3.74 9.76 6.32
CA ASN A 22 2.95 8.98 7.24
C ASN A 22 3.36 7.50 7.20
N ARG A 23 3.51 6.87 8.35
CA ARG A 23 3.94 5.48 8.47
C ARG A 23 3.05 4.53 7.65
N THR A 24 1.74 4.72 7.72
CA THR A 24 0.78 3.90 6.98
C THR A 24 0.98 4.03 5.47
N VAL A 25 1.17 5.25 4.99
CA VAL A 25 1.44 5.53 3.57
C VAL A 25 2.73 4.83 3.13
N GLY A 26 3.78 4.92 3.94
CA GLY A 26 5.05 4.26 3.67
C GLY A 26 4.91 2.74 3.60
N GLN A 27 4.14 2.16 4.51
CA GLN A 27 3.90 0.71 4.52
C GLN A 27 3.13 0.24 3.29
N ILE A 28 2.11 0.99 2.87
CA ILE A 28 1.34 0.69 1.67
C ILE A 28 2.25 0.72 0.45
N TYR A 29 3.04 1.77 0.32
CA TYR A 29 3.97 1.90 -0.80
C TYR A 29 4.97 0.75 -0.85
N ALA A 30 5.57 0.42 0.29
CA ALA A 30 6.53 -0.68 0.38
C ALA A 30 5.91 -2.02 0.00
N LEU A 31 4.68 -2.28 0.47
CA LEU A 31 3.96 -3.51 0.13
C LEU A 31 3.73 -3.62 -1.38
N LEU A 32 3.26 -2.54 -2.01
CA LEU A 32 3.02 -2.53 -3.44
C LEU A 32 4.31 -2.62 -4.24
N PHE A 33 5.39 -2.04 -3.74
CA PHE A 33 6.70 -2.09 -4.39
C PHE A 33 7.27 -3.51 -4.43
N VAL A 34 7.17 -4.26 -3.33
CA VAL A 34 7.73 -5.62 -3.26
C VAL A 34 6.78 -6.68 -3.80
N THR A 35 5.50 -6.38 -3.89
CA THR A 35 4.50 -7.31 -4.42
C THR A 35 4.31 -6.99 -5.90
N GLU A 36 4.71 -7.89 -6.77
CA GLU A 36 4.60 -7.67 -8.22
C GLU A 36 3.19 -7.89 -8.76
N GLN A 37 2.21 -7.99 -7.87
CA GLN A 37 0.82 -8.20 -8.22
C GLN A 37 -0.01 -6.96 -7.90
N GLN A 38 -1.10 -6.80 -8.64
CA GLN A 38 -2.09 -5.78 -8.33
C GLN A 38 -2.88 -6.21 -7.10
N LEU A 39 -3.05 -5.29 -6.16
CA LEU A 39 -3.80 -5.54 -4.94
C LEU A 39 -4.97 -4.56 -4.84
N HIS A 40 -6.10 -5.02 -4.33
CA HIS A 40 -7.21 -4.13 -3.98
C HIS A 40 -7.10 -3.70 -2.51
N ALA A 41 -7.90 -2.69 -2.13
CA ALA A 41 -7.78 -2.08 -0.81
C ALA A 41 -7.98 -3.07 0.35
N ASP A 42 -8.89 -4.03 0.19
CA ASP A 42 -9.13 -5.03 1.24
C ASP A 42 -7.91 -5.95 1.43
N ASP A 43 -7.25 -6.32 0.35
CA ASP A 43 -6.01 -7.10 0.42
C ASP A 43 -4.93 -6.35 1.19
N ILE A 44 -4.76 -5.08 0.87
CA ILE A 44 -3.76 -4.24 1.52
C ILE A 44 -4.05 -4.12 3.02
N GLY A 45 -5.30 -3.85 3.36
CA GLY A 45 -5.71 -3.74 4.76
C GLY A 45 -5.48 -5.02 5.54
N GLU A 46 -5.81 -6.16 4.95
CA GLU A 46 -5.62 -7.46 5.56
C GLU A 46 -4.15 -7.77 5.77
N LYS A 47 -3.32 -7.53 4.75
CA LYS A 47 -1.89 -7.83 4.82
C LYS A 47 -1.15 -6.94 5.81
N LEU A 48 -1.56 -5.69 5.94
CA LEU A 48 -0.91 -4.73 6.83
C LEU A 48 -1.58 -4.64 8.19
N GLY A 49 -2.77 -5.22 8.37
CA GLY A 49 -3.50 -5.13 9.62
C GLY A 49 -4.02 -3.74 9.91
N ILE A 50 -4.41 -2.98 8.90
CA ILE A 50 -4.92 -1.61 9.05
C ILE A 50 -6.34 -1.51 8.51
N SER A 51 -7.07 -0.50 8.96
CA SER A 51 -8.45 -0.28 8.55
C SER A 51 -8.54 0.13 7.08
N ARG A 52 -9.68 -0.18 6.47
CA ARG A 52 -9.94 0.21 5.08
C ARG A 52 -9.90 1.71 4.87
N SER A 53 -10.38 2.48 5.86
CA SER A 53 -10.32 3.94 5.80
C SER A 53 -8.88 4.44 5.70
N ASN A 54 -7.99 3.88 6.52
CA ASN A 54 -6.58 4.24 6.48
C ASN A 54 -5.92 3.82 5.18
N VAL A 55 -6.28 2.66 4.64
CA VAL A 55 -5.79 2.23 3.32
C VAL A 55 -6.24 3.22 2.24
N SER A 56 -7.50 3.61 2.24
CA SER A 56 -8.04 4.53 1.23
C SER A 56 -7.35 5.88 1.28
N ILE A 57 -7.12 6.42 2.48
CA ILE A 57 -6.42 7.70 2.65
C ILE A 57 -5.00 7.60 2.13
N GLY A 58 -4.28 6.53 2.49
CA GLY A 58 -2.90 6.33 2.05
C GLY A 58 -2.79 6.15 0.54
N LEU A 59 -3.70 5.39 -0.06
CA LEU A 59 -3.71 5.19 -1.51
C LEU A 59 -3.97 6.48 -2.27
N LYS A 60 -4.89 7.31 -1.79
CA LYS A 60 -5.15 8.62 -2.41
C LYS A 60 -3.92 9.50 -2.39
N GLU A 61 -3.21 9.50 -1.29
CA GLU A 61 -1.99 10.29 -1.15
C GLU A 61 -0.91 9.81 -2.12
N LEU A 62 -0.70 8.50 -2.18
CA LEU A 62 0.28 7.92 -3.11
C LEU A 62 -0.09 8.15 -4.57
N GLN A 63 -1.38 8.11 -4.90
CA GLN A 63 -1.85 8.44 -6.24
C GLN A 63 -1.58 9.90 -6.58
N SER A 64 -1.80 10.81 -5.62
CA SER A 64 -1.55 12.23 -5.84
C SER A 64 -0.08 12.53 -6.12
N TRP A 65 0.82 11.70 -5.61
CA TRP A 65 2.26 11.83 -5.86
C TRP A 65 2.72 11.09 -7.11
N GLY A 66 1.83 10.36 -7.77
CA GLY A 66 2.17 9.58 -8.96
C GLY A 66 2.95 8.32 -8.70
N LEU A 67 2.98 7.85 -7.44
CA LEU A 67 3.75 6.67 -7.05
C LEU A 67 2.95 5.38 -7.16
N VAL A 68 1.64 5.47 -7.21
CA VAL A 68 0.74 4.32 -7.29
C VAL A 68 -0.27 4.57 -8.40
N ARG A 69 -0.58 3.53 -9.16
CA ARG A 69 -1.55 3.57 -10.25
C ARG A 69 -2.78 2.76 -9.90
N LEU A 70 -3.93 3.30 -10.25
CA LEU A 70 -5.19 2.60 -10.21
C LEU A 70 -5.36 1.82 -11.51
N SER A 71 -5.75 0.56 -11.41
CA SER A 71 -6.11 -0.23 -12.59
C SER A 71 -7.41 -0.99 -12.32
N ARG A 72 -8.11 -1.31 -13.40
CA ARG A 72 -9.36 -2.06 -13.37
C ARG A 72 -9.23 -3.30 -14.23
N ILE A 73 -9.71 -4.42 -13.72
CA ILE A 73 -9.70 -5.67 -14.45
C ILE A 73 -11.08 -5.84 -15.09
N PRO A 74 -11.18 -6.08 -16.40
CA PRO A 74 -12.47 -6.29 -17.05
C PRO A 74 -13.28 -7.38 -16.35
N GLY A 75 -14.55 -7.08 -16.06
CA GLY A 75 -15.43 -8.01 -15.37
C GLY A 75 -15.33 -7.98 -13.85
N ASP A 76 -14.41 -7.22 -13.30
CA ASP A 76 -14.23 -7.05 -11.86
C ASP A 76 -14.56 -5.62 -11.48
N ARG A 77 -15.38 -5.43 -10.45
CA ARG A 77 -15.79 -4.09 -9.99
C ARG A 77 -14.78 -3.45 -9.05
N ARG A 78 -13.81 -4.22 -8.57
CA ARG A 78 -12.83 -3.72 -7.60
C ARG A 78 -11.77 -2.88 -8.29
N GLU A 79 -11.26 -1.92 -7.54
CA GLU A 79 -10.12 -1.11 -7.96
C GLU A 79 -8.84 -1.77 -7.46
N TYR A 80 -7.86 -1.92 -8.37
CA TYR A 80 -6.57 -2.52 -8.06
C TYR A 80 -5.47 -1.46 -8.13
N PHE A 81 -4.43 -1.66 -7.34
CA PHE A 81 -3.33 -0.70 -7.20
C PHE A 81 -1.98 -1.38 -7.39
N THR A 82 -1.09 -0.70 -8.06
CA THR A 82 0.29 -1.15 -8.28
C THR A 82 1.30 -0.01 -8.12
#